data_f88d1cb9b90cbe79422be9ee222f75ad
#
_entry.id   f88d1cb9b90cbe79422be9ee222f75ad
#
_cell.length_a   1.000
_cell.length_b   1.000
_cell.length_c   1.000
_cell.angle_alpha   90.00
_cell.angle_beta   90.00
_cell.angle_gamma   90.00
#
_symmetry.space_group_name_H-M   'P 1'
#
loop_
_entity.id
_entity.type
_entity.pdbx_description
1 polymer ?
#
loop_
_entity_poly.entity_id
_entity_poly.type
_entity_poly.pdbx_seq_one_letter_code
_entity_poly.pdbx_strand_id
1 'polypeptide(L)'
;MAPLVEAFHPARLQQHVQYHPNGKARKPPVDLKQCELKELIQYECDLRGPKENPRSRVVCEPLLRLFRQCAGGLTVETTSWEDIHDRAVK
;
A
#
# COMPACT_ATOMS: atom_id res chain seq x y z
N MET A 1 11.11 5.45 -22.92
CA MET A 1 11.25 6.23 -21.68
C MET A 1 10.15 5.84 -20.71
N ALA A 2 10.52 5.45 -19.51
CA ALA A 2 9.51 5.10 -18.51
C ALA A 2 8.71 6.36 -18.13
N PRO A 3 7.38 6.24 -17.94
CA PRO A 3 6.60 7.38 -17.49
C PRO A 3 7.04 7.81 -16.10
N LEU A 4 7.02 9.11 -15.86
CA LEU A 4 7.30 9.66 -14.55
C LEU A 4 6.18 9.28 -13.60
N VAL A 5 6.55 8.68 -12.47
CA VAL A 5 5.60 8.37 -11.41
C VAL A 5 5.60 9.54 -10.43
N GLU A 6 4.50 10.26 -10.37
CA GLU A 6 4.37 11.37 -9.45
C GLU A 6 4.05 10.86 -8.05
N ALA A 7 4.71 11.43 -7.06
CA ALA A 7 4.35 11.20 -5.67
C ALA A 7 3.05 11.94 -5.35
N PHE A 8 2.20 11.33 -4.56
CA PHE A 8 0.93 11.94 -4.19
C PHE A 8 0.56 11.54 -2.76
N HIS A 9 -0.30 12.36 -2.15
CA HIS A 9 -0.79 12.06 -0.81
C HIS A 9 -1.74 10.87 -0.85
N PRO A 10 -1.67 9.95 0.15
CA PRO A 10 -2.55 8.76 0.16
C PRO A 10 -4.04 9.07 0.07
N ALA A 11 -4.48 10.25 0.53
CA ALA A 11 -5.89 10.65 0.41
C ALA A 11 -6.36 10.75 -1.04
N ARG A 12 -5.45 10.86 -2.00
CA ARG A 12 -5.77 10.95 -3.43
C ARG A 12 -5.73 9.60 -4.13
N LEU A 13 -5.48 8.52 -3.41
CA LEU A 13 -5.34 7.20 -4.02
C LEU A 13 -6.59 6.81 -4.82
N GLN A 14 -7.78 7.08 -4.29
CA GLN A 14 -9.03 6.78 -4.98
C GLN A 14 -9.11 7.48 -6.35
N GLN A 15 -8.61 8.70 -6.45
CA GLN A 15 -8.58 9.43 -7.71
C GLN A 15 -7.53 8.87 -8.67
N HIS A 16 -6.37 8.49 -8.14
CA HIS A 16 -5.27 7.99 -8.97
C HIS A 16 -5.58 6.63 -9.60
N VAL A 17 -6.32 5.76 -8.91
CA VAL A 17 -6.62 4.43 -9.43
C VAL A 17 -7.66 4.46 -10.56
N GLN A 18 -8.31 5.60 -10.81
CA GLN A 18 -9.27 5.74 -11.90
C GLN A 18 -8.61 5.70 -13.28
N TYR A 19 -7.28 5.83 -13.34
CA TYR A 19 -6.56 5.94 -14.61
C TYR A 19 -5.56 4.81 -14.77
N HIS A 20 -5.40 4.35 -16.02
CA HIS A 20 -4.32 3.46 -16.40
C HIS A 20 -3.01 4.23 -16.44
N PRO A 21 -1.85 3.53 -16.41
CA PRO A 21 -0.55 4.21 -16.52
C PRO A 21 -0.40 5.06 -17.78
N ASN A 22 -1.16 4.76 -18.84
CA ASN A 22 -1.14 5.55 -20.08
C ASN A 22 -2.02 6.79 -20.05
N GLY A 23 -2.67 7.07 -18.91
CA GLY A 23 -3.53 8.23 -18.73
C GLY A 23 -4.99 8.03 -19.09
N LYS A 24 -5.37 6.90 -19.65
CA LYS A 24 -6.77 6.62 -19.99
C LYS A 24 -7.57 6.25 -18.75
N ALA A 25 -8.80 6.77 -18.66
CA ALA A 25 -9.69 6.45 -17.56
C ALA A 25 -10.13 4.99 -17.60
N ARG A 26 -10.21 4.37 -16.42
CA ARG A 26 -10.73 3.00 -16.28
C ARG A 26 -12.23 2.98 -16.43
N LYS A 27 -12.72 1.99 -17.12
CA LYS A 27 -14.16 1.77 -17.29
C LYS A 27 -14.49 0.32 -16.92
N PRO A 28 -15.40 0.08 -15.96
CA PRO A 28 -16.08 1.08 -15.13
C PRO A 28 -15.13 1.75 -14.12
N PRO A 29 -15.55 2.89 -13.53
CA PRO A 29 -14.73 3.54 -12.48
C PRO A 29 -14.50 2.61 -11.30
N VAL A 30 -13.35 2.77 -10.65
CA VAL A 30 -12.96 1.97 -9.49
C VAL A 30 -13.39 2.66 -8.20
N ASP A 31 -14.09 1.92 -7.33
CA ASP A 31 -14.39 2.37 -5.98
C ASP A 31 -13.66 1.45 -5.01
N LEU A 32 -12.59 1.95 -4.40
CA LEU A 32 -11.74 1.14 -3.51
C LEU A 32 -12.53 0.57 -2.33
N LYS A 33 -13.55 1.29 -1.86
CA LYS A 33 -14.35 0.81 -0.74
C LYS A 33 -15.19 -0.41 -1.09
N GLN A 34 -15.49 -0.60 -2.37
CA GLN A 34 -16.24 -1.76 -2.87
C GLN A 34 -15.34 -2.92 -3.20
N CYS A 35 -14.04 -2.72 -3.25
CA CYS A 35 -13.08 -3.77 -3.56
C CYS A 35 -12.82 -4.61 -2.30
N GLU A 36 -12.44 -5.87 -2.50
CA GLU A 36 -12.18 -6.79 -1.40
C GLU A 36 -10.91 -6.40 -0.66
N LEU A 37 -11.00 -6.28 0.66
CA LEU A 37 -9.84 -5.98 1.50
C LEU A 37 -9.04 -7.25 1.76
N LYS A 38 -7.75 -7.20 1.47
CA LYS A 38 -6.80 -8.28 1.73
C LYS A 38 -5.71 -7.80 2.67
N GLU A 39 -5.26 -8.69 3.53
CA GLU A 39 -4.19 -8.39 4.48
C GLU A 39 -2.97 -9.26 4.19
N LEU A 40 -1.80 -8.65 4.29
CA LEU A 40 -0.53 -9.37 4.18
C LEU A 40 0.35 -8.96 5.34
N ILE A 41 0.84 -9.94 6.10
CA ILE A 41 1.82 -9.68 7.14
C ILE A 41 3.19 -9.94 6.57
N GLN A 42 4.01 -8.90 6.59
CA GLN A 42 5.40 -8.96 6.13
C GLN A 42 6.30 -8.69 7.34
N TYR A 43 7.43 -9.36 7.40
CA TYR A 43 8.36 -9.14 8.50
C TYR A 43 9.53 -8.32 8.02
N GLU A 44 9.86 -7.29 8.78
CA GLU A 44 11.05 -6.48 8.57
C GLU A 44 12.05 -6.85 9.64
N CYS A 45 13.20 -7.37 9.22
CA CYS A 45 14.23 -7.84 10.14
C CYS A 45 15.41 -6.86 10.13
N ASP A 46 15.92 -6.56 11.33
CA ASP A 46 17.00 -5.62 11.48
C ASP A 46 17.93 -6.09 12.58
N LEU A 47 19.21 -5.71 12.48
CA LEU A 47 20.22 -6.02 13.47
C LEU A 47 20.18 -4.98 14.58
N ARG A 48 19.94 -5.43 15.80
CA ARG A 48 19.98 -4.59 17.00
C ARG A 48 21.34 -4.71 17.64
N GLY A 49 22.10 -3.62 17.58
CA GLY A 49 23.46 -3.53 18.13
C GLY A 49 24.52 -3.52 17.04
N PRO A 50 25.80 -3.31 17.44
CA PRO A 50 26.89 -3.24 16.48
C PRO A 50 27.09 -4.56 15.73
N LYS A 51 27.42 -4.47 14.46
CA LYS A 51 27.57 -5.62 13.56
C LYS A 51 28.69 -6.57 14.04
N GLU A 52 29.70 -6.03 14.70
CA GLU A 52 30.86 -6.80 15.17
C GLU A 52 30.65 -7.39 16.56
N ASN A 53 29.57 -7.03 17.24
CA ASN A 53 29.31 -7.51 18.59
C ASN A 53 28.54 -8.84 18.53
N PRO A 54 29.11 -9.95 19.08
CA PRO A 54 28.41 -11.23 19.05
C PRO A 54 27.12 -11.26 19.87
N ARG A 55 26.89 -10.24 20.71
CA ARG A 55 25.63 -10.13 21.47
C ARG A 55 24.54 -9.41 20.68
N SER A 56 24.85 -8.86 19.52
CA SER A 56 23.84 -8.23 18.65
C SER A 56 22.87 -9.29 18.15
N ARG A 57 21.60 -8.91 18.06
CA ARG A 57 20.52 -9.82 17.68
C ARG A 57 19.80 -9.33 16.44
N VAL A 58 19.38 -10.26 15.60
CA VAL A 58 18.46 -9.96 14.53
C VAL A 58 17.05 -9.98 15.13
N VAL A 59 16.33 -8.87 14.97
CA VAL A 59 14.97 -8.72 15.45
C VAL A 59 14.07 -8.52 14.25
N CYS A 60 13.01 -9.31 14.17
CA CYS A 60 12.02 -9.20 13.10
C CYS A 60 10.72 -8.64 13.65
N GLU A 61 10.21 -7.58 13.03
CA GLU A 61 8.97 -6.96 13.43
C GLU A 61 7.91 -7.19 12.35
N PRO A 62 6.67 -7.53 12.75
CA PRO A 62 5.60 -7.68 11.77
C PRO A 62 5.17 -6.32 11.23
N LEU A 63 4.95 -6.27 9.93
CA LEU A 63 4.44 -5.10 9.23
C LEU A 63 3.17 -5.52 8.51
N LEU A 64 2.05 -4.93 8.91
CA LEU A 64 0.77 -5.21 8.28
C LEU A 64 0.62 -4.35 7.03
N ARG A 65 0.38 -4.99 5.90
CA ARG A 65 0.12 -4.30 4.64
C ARG A 65 -1.28 -4.64 4.17
N LEU A 66 -2.02 -3.63 3.77
CA LEU A 66 -3.40 -3.77 3.33
C LEU A 66 -3.48 -3.51 1.83
N PHE A 67 -4.32 -4.32 1.17
CA PHE A 67 -4.53 -4.23 -0.27
C PHE A 67 -6.02 -4.30 -0.56
N ARG A 68 -6.45 -3.62 -1.62
CA ARG A 68 -7.78 -3.78 -2.18
C ARG A 68 -7.66 -4.50 -3.51
N GLN A 69 -8.39 -5.60 -3.63
CA GLN A 69 -8.46 -6.36 -4.88
C GLN A 69 -9.77 -6.05 -5.57
N CYS A 70 -9.67 -5.39 -6.70
CA CYS A 70 -10.83 -4.90 -7.43
C CYS A 70 -11.14 -5.82 -8.61
N ALA A 71 -12.35 -5.69 -9.14
CA ALA A 71 -12.75 -6.40 -10.34
C ALA A 71 -11.81 -6.05 -11.50
N GLY A 72 -11.59 -7.00 -12.41
CA GLY A 72 -10.70 -6.79 -13.54
C GLY A 72 -9.22 -7.02 -13.22
N GLY A 73 -8.92 -7.60 -12.06
CA GLY A 73 -7.56 -7.98 -11.70
C GLY A 73 -6.71 -6.86 -11.11
N LEU A 74 -7.30 -5.70 -10.82
CA LEU A 74 -6.56 -4.60 -10.21
C LEU A 74 -6.35 -4.86 -8.72
N THR A 75 -5.10 -4.87 -8.28
CA THR A 75 -4.74 -4.95 -6.86
C THR A 75 -3.95 -3.70 -6.49
N VAL A 76 -4.38 -3.01 -5.44
CA VAL A 76 -3.79 -1.74 -5.01
C VAL A 76 -3.44 -1.84 -3.54
N GLU A 77 -2.22 -1.45 -3.17
CA GLU A 77 -1.86 -1.35 -1.77
C GLU A 77 -2.52 -0.12 -1.16
N THR A 78 -3.30 -0.31 -0.10
CA THR A 78 -4.12 0.73 0.49
C THR A 78 -3.80 0.96 1.98
N THR A 79 -2.63 0.53 2.44
CA THR A 79 -2.27 0.63 3.87
C THR A 79 -2.46 2.04 4.41
N SER A 80 -1.85 3.04 3.76
CA SER A 80 -1.95 4.43 4.21
C SER A 80 -3.34 5.02 3.98
N TRP A 81 -4.00 4.63 2.90
CA TRP A 81 -5.35 5.09 2.58
C TRP A 81 -6.38 4.59 3.60
N GLU A 82 -6.26 3.31 4.02
CA GLU A 82 -7.14 2.74 5.04
C GLU A 82 -6.97 3.45 6.39
N ASP A 83 -5.72 3.77 6.75
CA ASP A 83 -5.42 4.47 8.00
C ASP A 83 -6.09 5.85 8.04
N ILE A 84 -6.04 6.59 6.94
CA ILE A 84 -6.68 7.90 6.83
C ILE A 84 -8.20 7.78 6.98
N HIS A 85 -8.81 6.79 6.33
CA HIS A 85 -10.25 6.60 6.39
C HIS A 85 -10.72 6.11 7.76
N ASP A 86 -9.93 5.27 8.42
CA ASP A 86 -10.23 4.86 9.79
C ASP A 86 -10.26 6.05 10.73
N ARG A 87 -9.31 6.97 10.58
CA ARG A 87 -9.27 8.18 11.40
C ARG A 87 -10.46 9.10 11.13
N ALA A 88 -10.92 9.14 9.88
CA ALA A 88 -12.06 9.97 9.51
C ALA A 88 -13.38 9.44 10.06
N VAL A 89 -13.46 8.15 10.36
CA VAL A 89 -14.69 7.52 10.90
C VAL A 89 -14.83 7.72 12.40
N LYS A 90 -13.75 8.05 13.08
CA LYS A 90 -13.77 8.25 14.54
C LYS A 90 -14.31 9.64 14.90
#